data_62d2308aec6c4eba86390f2c1e0127d7
#
_entry.id   62d2308aec6c4eba86390f2c1e0127d7
#
_cell.length_a   1.000
_cell.length_b   1.000
_cell.length_c   1.000
_cell.angle_alpha   90.00
_cell.angle_beta   90.00
_cell.angle_gamma   90.00
#
_symmetry.space_group_name_H-M   'P 1'
#
loop_
_entity.id
_entity.type
_entity.pdbx_description
1 polymer ?
#
loop_
_entity_poly.entity_id
_entity_poly.type
_entity_poly.pdbx_seq_one_letter_code
_entity_poly.pdbx_strand_id
1 'polypeptide(L)'
;MNRGYVALAFAVGFALLGGVVLQAGGWLATTMFYGYAVGEIAGKALATVAVVAGFYGAYALARGFLVHRTTDKVARHKAVSILQLLFITLGTLAVLGVATDRWVPALVSLGVVGFAITFALQQPLLSLFGWVYIMVKEPYQVGDRVAIEGSKGDIIDVDFLVTTLWEVNGELVSSNQPSGRHVTVPNSVVLSTQITNFSHDDFPYVWNEVEVQVAYETDLEFASAQMRAAAEGFLGDEMERAVSRYRDLLAETPVELEVNERPSVNVQPENTFVTLRLRYLVSPKRGQRTKNELYQRIIARFNDHPDRVAFPVGRNR
;
A
#
# COMPACT_ATOMS: atom_id res chain seq x y z
N MET A 1 -9.04 -45.98 8.48
CA MET A 1 -10.24 -45.21 8.11
C MET A 1 -10.12 -43.84 8.72
N ASN A 2 -10.22 -42.74 7.96
CA ASN A 2 -9.96 -41.40 8.44
C ASN A 2 -11.08 -40.99 9.41
N ARG A 3 -10.75 -40.58 10.64
CA ARG A 3 -11.71 -40.20 11.70
C ARG A 3 -12.82 -39.25 11.21
N GLY A 4 -12.50 -38.41 10.23
CA GLY A 4 -13.45 -37.48 9.61
C GLY A 4 -14.58 -38.20 8.84
N TYR A 5 -14.28 -39.21 8.05
CA TYR A 5 -15.29 -39.96 7.30
C TYR A 5 -16.21 -40.76 8.23
N VAL A 6 -15.65 -41.31 9.33
CA VAL A 6 -16.44 -41.99 10.35
C VAL A 6 -17.43 -41.03 11.00
N ALA A 7 -16.99 -39.86 11.39
CA ALA A 7 -17.87 -38.86 12.01
C ALA A 7 -18.97 -38.39 11.05
N LEU A 8 -18.66 -38.21 9.76
CA LEU A 8 -19.66 -37.87 8.74
C LEU A 8 -20.68 -38.97 8.53
N ALA A 9 -20.24 -40.26 8.54
CA ALA A 9 -21.17 -41.40 8.45
C ALA A 9 -22.12 -41.43 9.65
N PHE A 10 -21.61 -41.18 10.87
CA PHE A 10 -22.46 -41.04 12.06
C PHE A 10 -23.41 -39.83 11.95
N ALA A 11 -22.97 -38.70 11.43
CA ALA A 11 -23.82 -37.54 11.22
C ALA A 11 -25.02 -37.85 10.32
N VAL A 12 -24.77 -38.52 9.19
CA VAL A 12 -25.83 -38.97 8.27
C VAL A 12 -26.76 -39.94 8.94
N GLY A 13 -26.24 -40.95 9.67
CA GLY A 13 -27.04 -41.93 10.41
C GLY A 13 -27.96 -41.28 11.44
N PHE A 14 -27.45 -40.37 12.27
CA PHE A 14 -28.24 -39.63 13.26
C PHE A 14 -29.26 -38.67 12.62
N ALA A 15 -28.92 -38.03 11.51
CA ALA A 15 -29.87 -37.19 10.78
C ALA A 15 -31.06 -38.01 10.22
N LEU A 16 -30.79 -39.17 9.63
CA LEU A 16 -31.83 -40.06 9.12
C LEU A 16 -32.70 -40.57 10.25
N LEU A 17 -32.08 -41.01 11.35
CA LEU A 17 -32.80 -41.53 12.53
C LEU A 17 -33.67 -40.45 13.18
N GLY A 18 -33.16 -39.23 13.29
CA GLY A 18 -33.90 -38.04 13.76
C GLY A 18 -35.10 -37.72 12.87
N GLY A 19 -34.93 -37.77 11.53
CA GLY A 19 -36.00 -37.56 10.57
C GLY A 19 -37.11 -38.63 10.71
N VAL A 20 -36.73 -39.90 10.91
CA VAL A 20 -37.68 -41.00 11.13
C VAL A 20 -38.45 -40.80 12.44
N VAL A 21 -37.75 -40.42 13.53
CA VAL A 21 -38.40 -40.16 14.85
C VAL A 21 -39.36 -38.97 14.78
N LEU A 22 -39.03 -37.91 14.07
CA LEU A 22 -39.91 -36.73 13.86
C LEU A 22 -41.16 -37.07 13.04
N GLN A 23 -41.08 -38.03 12.12
CA GLN A 23 -42.21 -38.50 11.28
C GLN A 23 -42.96 -39.64 11.90
N ALA A 24 -42.41 -40.27 12.94
CA ALA A 24 -43.04 -41.40 13.60
C ALA A 24 -44.28 -40.93 14.37
N GLY A 25 -45.44 -41.35 13.89
CA GLY A 25 -46.70 -41.17 14.59
C GLY A 25 -46.83 -42.14 15.77
N GLY A 26 -47.92 -42.08 16.47
CA GLY A 26 -48.24 -43.01 17.59
C GLY A 26 -47.84 -42.49 18.96
N TRP A 27 -47.38 -43.33 19.86
CA TRP A 27 -47.16 -43.00 21.27
C TRP A 27 -46.07 -41.87 21.45
N LEU A 28 -45.09 -41.79 20.57
CA LEU A 28 -44.07 -40.70 20.61
C LEU A 28 -44.63 -39.32 20.33
N ALA A 29 -45.68 -39.22 19.54
CA ALA A 29 -46.36 -37.97 19.24
C ALA A 29 -47.40 -37.58 20.30
N THR A 30 -47.96 -38.58 21.00
CA THR A 30 -49.04 -38.39 22.02
C THR A 30 -48.51 -38.26 23.43
N THR A 31 -47.30 -38.73 23.73
CA THR A 31 -46.68 -38.60 25.05
C THR A 31 -46.06 -37.24 25.21
N MET A 32 -46.55 -36.47 26.21
CA MET A 32 -46.03 -35.11 26.48
C MET A 32 -45.07 -35.14 27.66
N PHE A 33 -43.96 -34.43 27.53
CA PHE A 33 -42.99 -34.18 28.59
C PHE A 33 -42.71 -32.68 28.67
N TYR A 34 -43.03 -32.05 29.81
CA TYR A 34 -42.94 -30.57 29.99
C TYR A 34 -43.63 -29.75 28.90
N GLY A 35 -44.73 -30.22 28.32
CA GLY A 35 -45.49 -29.54 27.29
C GLY A 35 -45.01 -29.73 25.84
N TYR A 36 -43.98 -30.57 25.63
CA TYR A 36 -43.47 -30.95 24.31
C TYR A 36 -43.69 -32.44 24.02
N ALA A 37 -43.93 -32.78 22.78
CA ALA A 37 -44.01 -34.17 22.39
C ALA A 37 -42.63 -34.88 22.54
N VAL A 38 -42.60 -36.07 23.11
CA VAL A 38 -41.36 -36.84 23.33
C VAL A 38 -40.63 -37.07 22.00
N GLY A 39 -41.36 -37.30 20.91
CA GLY A 39 -40.81 -37.45 19.58
C GLY A 39 -40.09 -36.19 19.08
N GLU A 40 -40.60 -35.02 19.39
CA GLU A 40 -39.97 -33.74 19.01
C GLU A 40 -38.66 -33.52 19.77
N ILE A 41 -38.64 -33.76 21.08
CA ILE A 41 -37.40 -33.65 21.87
C ILE A 41 -36.35 -34.65 21.39
N ALA A 42 -36.74 -35.89 21.18
CA ALA A 42 -35.83 -36.94 20.70
C ALA A 42 -35.28 -36.62 19.29
N GLY A 43 -36.17 -36.18 18.40
CA GLY A 43 -35.77 -35.79 17.03
C GLY A 43 -34.78 -34.59 17.02
N LYS A 44 -35.02 -33.56 17.82
CA LYS A 44 -34.11 -32.42 17.98
C LYS A 44 -32.77 -32.82 18.61
N ALA A 45 -32.78 -33.73 19.59
CA ALA A 45 -31.56 -34.23 20.18
C ALA A 45 -30.71 -35.02 19.16
N LEU A 46 -31.33 -35.88 18.36
CA LEU A 46 -30.65 -36.62 17.29
C LEU A 46 -30.11 -35.67 16.19
N ALA A 47 -30.91 -34.69 15.80
CA ALA A 47 -30.48 -33.70 14.82
C ALA A 47 -29.29 -32.85 15.35
N THR A 48 -29.30 -32.48 16.63
CA THR A 48 -28.16 -31.77 17.27
C THR A 48 -26.91 -32.64 17.27
N VAL A 49 -27.00 -33.92 17.60
CA VAL A 49 -25.86 -34.86 17.54
C VAL A 49 -25.36 -35.00 16.10
N ALA A 50 -26.26 -35.08 15.12
CA ALA A 50 -25.89 -35.11 13.70
C ALA A 50 -25.11 -33.89 13.26
N VAL A 51 -25.54 -32.69 13.65
CA VAL A 51 -24.85 -31.41 13.37
C VAL A 51 -23.46 -31.41 14.00
N VAL A 52 -23.33 -31.75 15.27
CA VAL A 52 -22.03 -31.80 15.96
C VAL A 52 -21.07 -32.78 15.28
N ALA A 53 -21.56 -34.01 14.97
CA ALA A 53 -20.76 -35.00 14.28
C ALA A 53 -20.37 -34.58 12.87
N GLY A 54 -21.26 -33.88 12.14
CA GLY A 54 -21.02 -33.36 10.82
C GLY A 54 -19.93 -32.28 10.82
N PHE A 55 -20.04 -31.28 11.72
CA PHE A 55 -19.02 -30.23 11.86
C PHE A 55 -17.68 -30.79 12.33
N TYR A 56 -17.67 -31.74 13.27
CA TYR A 56 -16.44 -32.41 13.69
C TYR A 56 -15.80 -33.21 12.55
N GLY A 57 -16.59 -33.93 11.77
CA GLY A 57 -16.13 -34.69 10.62
C GLY A 57 -15.53 -33.81 9.54
N ALA A 58 -16.22 -32.72 9.19
CA ALA A 58 -15.73 -31.70 8.23
C ALA A 58 -14.44 -31.02 8.72
N TYR A 59 -14.38 -30.65 10.01
CA TYR A 59 -13.15 -30.11 10.63
C TYR A 59 -12.00 -31.12 10.55
N ALA A 60 -12.22 -32.37 10.88
CA ALA A 60 -11.18 -33.40 10.86
C ALA A 60 -10.61 -33.63 9.45
N LEU A 61 -11.46 -33.57 8.40
CA LEU A 61 -11.04 -33.66 7.01
C LEU A 61 -10.25 -32.39 6.58
N ALA A 62 -10.78 -31.23 6.86
CA ALA A 62 -10.13 -29.95 6.54
C ALA A 62 -8.77 -29.84 7.24
N ARG A 63 -8.68 -30.22 8.52
CA ARG A 63 -7.42 -30.28 9.26
C ARG A 63 -6.43 -31.27 8.62
N GLY A 64 -6.90 -32.45 8.22
CA GLY A 64 -6.07 -33.46 7.54
C GLY A 64 -5.47 -32.88 6.25
N PHE A 65 -6.30 -32.27 5.42
CA PHE A 65 -5.86 -31.63 4.17
C PHE A 65 -4.80 -30.51 4.41
N LEU A 66 -5.06 -29.67 5.40
CA LEU A 66 -4.14 -28.54 5.74
C LEU A 66 -2.79 -29.06 6.25
N VAL A 67 -2.79 -30.07 7.11
CA VAL A 67 -1.58 -30.68 7.69
C VAL A 67 -0.69 -31.30 6.61
N HIS A 68 -1.28 -31.90 5.57
CA HIS A 68 -0.51 -32.49 4.47
C HIS A 68 0.11 -31.47 3.50
N ARG A 69 -0.43 -30.26 3.44
CA ARG A 69 0.08 -29.21 2.52
C ARG A 69 1.06 -28.23 3.14
N THR A 70 1.11 -28.12 4.46
CA THR A 70 1.93 -27.11 5.16
C THR A 70 3.14 -27.77 5.82
N THR A 71 4.34 -27.46 5.31
CA THR A 71 5.62 -27.97 5.83
C THR A 71 6.12 -27.23 7.07
N ASP A 72 5.80 -25.93 7.18
CA ASP A 72 6.19 -25.11 8.33
C ASP A 72 5.30 -25.42 9.56
N LYS A 73 5.94 -25.80 10.66
CA LYS A 73 5.25 -26.15 11.92
C LYS A 73 4.50 -24.97 12.55
N VAL A 74 5.04 -23.75 12.45
CA VAL A 74 4.43 -22.55 13.05
C VAL A 74 3.23 -22.10 12.25
N ALA A 75 3.36 -22.02 10.92
CA ALA A 75 2.27 -21.67 10.01
C ALA A 75 1.12 -22.70 10.12
N ARG A 76 1.45 -24.01 10.20
CA ARG A 76 0.49 -25.08 10.40
C ARG A 76 -0.29 -24.94 11.71
N HIS A 77 0.39 -24.61 12.82
CA HIS A 77 -0.29 -24.44 14.11
C HIS A 77 -1.29 -23.26 14.05
N LYS A 78 -0.85 -22.11 13.52
CA LYS A 78 -1.73 -20.95 13.34
C LYS A 78 -2.96 -21.27 12.48
N ALA A 79 -2.75 -21.91 11.33
CA ALA A 79 -3.82 -22.25 10.41
C ALA A 79 -4.83 -23.25 11.02
N VAL A 80 -4.36 -24.25 11.78
CA VAL A 80 -5.24 -25.21 12.50
C VAL A 80 -6.04 -24.48 13.58
N SER A 81 -5.46 -23.54 14.31
CA SER A 81 -6.16 -22.76 15.35
C SER A 81 -7.28 -21.90 14.76
N ILE A 82 -7.01 -21.21 13.62
CA ILE A 82 -8.03 -20.44 12.90
C ILE A 82 -9.15 -21.33 12.40
N LEU A 83 -8.81 -22.47 11.79
CA LEU A 83 -9.78 -23.45 11.31
C LEU A 83 -10.65 -23.96 12.46
N GLN A 84 -10.05 -24.29 13.61
CA GLN A 84 -10.78 -24.74 14.80
C GLN A 84 -11.77 -23.69 15.31
N LEU A 85 -11.32 -22.39 15.40
CA LEU A 85 -12.19 -21.31 15.82
C LEU A 85 -13.41 -21.17 14.88
N LEU A 86 -13.18 -21.21 13.57
CA LEU A 86 -14.21 -21.11 12.54
C LEU A 86 -15.25 -22.24 12.69
N PHE A 87 -14.80 -23.50 12.80
CA PHE A 87 -15.70 -24.67 12.93
C PHE A 87 -16.45 -24.67 14.25
N ILE A 88 -15.84 -24.25 15.36
CA ILE A 88 -16.54 -24.14 16.66
C ILE A 88 -17.63 -23.05 16.55
N THR A 89 -17.33 -21.87 16.00
CA THR A 89 -18.30 -20.79 15.88
C THR A 89 -19.48 -21.17 15.00
N LEU A 90 -19.24 -21.70 13.80
CA LEU A 90 -20.30 -22.15 12.88
C LEU A 90 -21.08 -23.34 13.43
N GLY A 91 -20.40 -24.30 14.05
CA GLY A 91 -21.03 -25.46 14.69
C GLY A 91 -21.94 -25.05 15.84
N THR A 92 -21.52 -24.13 16.69
CA THR A 92 -22.35 -23.59 17.79
C THR A 92 -23.60 -22.88 17.26
N LEU A 93 -23.48 -22.05 16.22
CA LEU A 93 -24.61 -21.40 15.57
C LEU A 93 -25.59 -22.42 14.97
N ALA A 94 -25.07 -23.46 14.30
CA ALA A 94 -25.89 -24.52 13.73
C ALA A 94 -26.64 -25.35 14.81
N VAL A 95 -25.97 -25.65 15.92
CA VAL A 95 -26.59 -26.34 17.08
C VAL A 95 -27.71 -25.48 17.69
N LEU A 96 -27.47 -24.20 17.92
CA LEU A 96 -28.49 -23.28 18.42
C LEU A 96 -29.69 -23.18 17.47
N GLY A 97 -29.44 -23.13 16.15
CA GLY A 97 -30.50 -23.12 15.13
C GLY A 97 -31.40 -24.36 15.21
N VAL A 98 -30.81 -25.55 15.31
CA VAL A 98 -31.55 -26.83 15.42
C VAL A 98 -32.28 -26.94 16.76
N ALA A 99 -31.60 -26.59 17.85
CA ALA A 99 -32.17 -26.73 19.20
C ALA A 99 -33.37 -25.80 19.47
N THR A 100 -33.36 -24.61 18.82
CA THR A 100 -34.39 -23.58 19.12
C THR A 100 -35.44 -23.41 18.02
N ASP A 101 -35.32 -24.07 16.86
CA ASP A 101 -36.11 -23.89 15.64
C ASP A 101 -36.09 -22.42 15.11
N ARG A 102 -35.15 -21.62 15.59
CA ARG A 102 -35.05 -20.18 15.25
C ARG A 102 -33.95 -19.95 14.23
N TRP A 103 -34.03 -20.59 13.08
CA TRP A 103 -33.07 -20.42 11.99
C TRP A 103 -33.04 -19.01 11.42
N VAL A 104 -34.21 -18.36 11.30
CA VAL A 104 -34.28 -16.99 10.77
C VAL A 104 -33.57 -16.00 11.69
N PRO A 105 -33.82 -15.91 13.00
CA PRO A 105 -33.04 -15.09 13.90
C PRO A 105 -31.55 -15.45 13.94
N ALA A 106 -31.19 -16.74 13.85
CA ALA A 106 -29.78 -17.16 13.80
C ALA A 106 -29.07 -16.67 12.53
N LEU A 107 -29.74 -16.76 11.37
CA LEU A 107 -29.19 -16.22 10.10
C LEU A 107 -29.08 -14.70 10.11
N VAL A 108 -30.07 -13.99 10.67
CA VAL A 108 -29.99 -12.53 10.83
C VAL A 108 -28.82 -12.14 11.74
N SER A 109 -28.66 -12.84 12.88
CA SER A 109 -27.52 -12.61 13.78
C SER A 109 -26.18 -12.88 13.11
N LEU A 110 -26.07 -13.93 12.31
CA LEU A 110 -24.87 -14.23 11.51
C LEU A 110 -24.62 -13.15 10.46
N GLY A 111 -25.69 -12.62 9.84
CA GLY A 111 -25.61 -11.50 8.91
C GLY A 111 -25.04 -10.24 9.55
N VAL A 112 -25.51 -9.89 10.77
CA VAL A 112 -24.97 -8.75 11.54
C VAL A 112 -23.50 -8.95 11.89
N VAL A 113 -23.10 -10.14 12.32
CA VAL A 113 -21.69 -10.48 12.58
C VAL A 113 -20.86 -10.40 11.29
N GLY A 114 -21.39 -10.95 10.19
CA GLY A 114 -20.74 -10.87 8.87
C GLY A 114 -20.53 -9.44 8.41
N PHE A 115 -21.52 -8.57 8.61
CA PHE A 115 -21.43 -7.14 8.32
C PHE A 115 -20.34 -6.47 9.18
N ALA A 116 -20.32 -6.74 10.48
CA ALA A 116 -19.28 -6.21 11.38
C ALA A 116 -17.86 -6.66 10.94
N ILE A 117 -17.70 -7.93 10.55
CA ILE A 117 -16.42 -8.46 10.04
C ILE A 117 -16.05 -7.77 8.73
N THR A 118 -16.99 -7.56 7.81
CA THR A 118 -16.76 -6.86 6.54
C THR A 118 -16.26 -5.43 6.79
N PHE A 119 -16.88 -4.73 7.74
CA PHE A 119 -16.41 -3.39 8.13
C PHE A 119 -15.00 -3.42 8.74
N ALA A 120 -14.73 -4.38 9.62
CA ALA A 120 -13.40 -4.53 10.22
C ALA A 120 -12.30 -4.86 9.20
N LEU A 121 -12.65 -5.55 8.11
CA LEU A 121 -11.73 -5.92 7.04
C LEU A 121 -11.66 -4.89 5.90
N GLN A 122 -12.41 -3.80 5.95
CA GLN A 122 -12.49 -2.81 4.88
C GLN A 122 -11.11 -2.27 4.49
N GLN A 123 -10.29 -1.85 5.46
CA GLN A 123 -8.95 -1.31 5.20
C GLN A 123 -7.97 -2.35 4.62
N PRO A 124 -7.85 -3.56 5.16
CA PRO A 124 -7.07 -4.62 4.54
C PRO A 124 -7.51 -4.96 3.11
N LEU A 125 -8.82 -5.00 2.84
CA LEU A 125 -9.33 -5.26 1.49
C LEU A 125 -8.98 -4.12 0.52
N LEU A 126 -9.14 -2.86 0.93
CA LEU A 126 -8.71 -1.72 0.12
C LEU A 126 -7.20 -1.75 -0.15
N SER A 127 -6.37 -2.15 0.83
CA SER A 127 -4.93 -2.31 0.62
C SER A 127 -4.61 -3.42 -0.36
N LEU A 128 -5.34 -4.52 -0.33
CA LEU A 128 -5.20 -5.60 -1.32
C LEU A 128 -5.58 -5.11 -2.74
N PHE A 129 -6.67 -4.36 -2.89
CA PHE A 129 -7.02 -3.73 -4.17
C PHE A 129 -5.98 -2.71 -4.63
N GLY A 130 -5.42 -1.93 -3.69
CA GLY A 130 -4.31 -1.03 -3.95
C GLY A 130 -3.08 -1.77 -4.48
N TRP A 131 -2.74 -2.91 -3.88
CA TRP A 131 -1.67 -3.78 -4.37
C TRP A 131 -1.92 -4.29 -5.79
N VAL A 132 -3.13 -4.77 -6.08
CA VAL A 132 -3.51 -5.19 -7.45
C VAL A 132 -3.37 -4.02 -8.44
N TYR A 133 -3.81 -2.82 -8.04
CA TYR A 133 -3.66 -1.62 -8.87
C TYR A 133 -2.19 -1.31 -9.14
N ILE A 134 -1.32 -1.38 -8.12
CA ILE A 134 0.13 -1.16 -8.28
C ILE A 134 0.72 -2.18 -9.26
N MET A 135 0.37 -3.46 -9.13
CA MET A 135 0.88 -4.54 -10.00
C MET A 135 0.40 -4.43 -11.46
N VAL A 136 -0.79 -3.87 -11.71
CA VAL A 136 -1.38 -3.78 -13.06
C VAL A 136 -1.06 -2.47 -13.75
N LYS A 137 -1.04 -1.37 -13.00
CA LYS A 137 -0.86 0.00 -13.54
C LYS A 137 0.54 0.55 -13.36
N GLU A 138 1.33 -0.07 -12.51
CA GLU A 138 2.73 0.29 -12.24
C GLU A 138 2.95 1.80 -12.03
N PRO A 139 2.15 2.48 -11.16
CA PRO A 139 2.35 3.89 -10.89
C PRO A 139 3.73 4.16 -10.28
N TYR A 140 4.34 3.15 -9.70
CA TYR A 140 5.72 3.06 -9.26
C TYR A 140 6.18 1.59 -9.16
N GLN A 141 7.49 1.38 -9.17
CA GLN A 141 8.15 0.09 -9.04
C GLN A 141 9.18 0.11 -7.89
N VAL A 142 9.64 -1.08 -7.48
CA VAL A 142 10.75 -1.19 -6.53
C VAL A 142 11.99 -0.52 -7.11
N GLY A 143 12.59 0.39 -6.36
CA GLY A 143 13.71 1.21 -6.80
C GLY A 143 13.32 2.64 -7.19
N ASP A 144 12.06 2.95 -7.42
CA ASP A 144 11.62 4.30 -7.74
C ASP A 144 11.71 5.24 -6.54
N ARG A 145 12.01 6.51 -6.80
CA ARG A 145 11.84 7.60 -5.86
C ARG A 145 10.47 8.21 -6.00
N VAL A 146 9.68 8.15 -4.92
CA VAL A 146 8.30 8.62 -4.91
C VAL A 146 8.02 9.54 -3.72
N ALA A 147 6.92 10.29 -3.83
CA ALA A 147 6.27 10.92 -2.70
C ALA A 147 4.82 10.45 -2.63
N ILE A 148 4.44 9.90 -1.49
CA ILE A 148 3.11 9.36 -1.20
C ILE A 148 2.67 9.92 0.16
N GLU A 149 1.53 10.61 0.21
CA GLU A 149 0.94 11.15 1.46
C GLU A 149 1.93 11.96 2.33
N GLY A 150 2.78 12.77 1.67
CA GLY A 150 3.79 13.57 2.36
C GLY A 150 5.08 12.83 2.73
N SER A 151 5.13 11.53 2.62
CA SER A 151 6.34 10.73 2.79
C SER A 151 7.09 10.61 1.47
N LYS A 152 8.36 10.98 1.46
CA LYS A 152 9.24 10.87 0.29
C LYS A 152 10.30 9.81 0.54
N GLY A 153 10.53 8.94 -0.44
CA GLY A 153 11.53 7.88 -0.29
C GLY A 153 11.74 7.07 -1.56
N ASP A 154 12.68 6.14 -1.47
CA ASP A 154 12.93 5.12 -2.50
C ASP A 154 12.16 3.85 -2.11
N ILE A 155 11.37 3.30 -3.03
CA ILE A 155 10.62 2.05 -2.82
C ILE A 155 11.59 0.90 -2.66
N ILE A 156 11.49 0.16 -1.55
CA ILE A 156 12.30 -1.03 -1.30
C ILE A 156 11.51 -2.33 -1.38
N ASP A 157 10.20 -2.25 -1.13
CA ASP A 157 9.33 -3.42 -1.19
C ASP A 157 7.87 -3.04 -1.39
N VAL A 158 7.12 -3.89 -2.10
CA VAL A 158 5.67 -3.77 -2.33
C VAL A 158 5.01 -5.10 -1.98
N ASP A 159 4.51 -5.20 -0.76
CA ASP A 159 3.82 -6.38 -0.26
C ASP A 159 2.29 -6.24 -0.42
N PHE A 160 1.51 -7.31 -0.16
CA PHE A 160 0.05 -7.37 -0.36
C PHE A 160 -0.77 -6.24 0.29
N LEU A 161 -0.33 -5.74 1.45
CA LEU A 161 -1.07 -4.74 2.21
C LEU A 161 -0.34 -3.40 2.28
N VAL A 162 0.97 -3.39 2.09
CA VAL A 162 1.82 -2.24 2.37
C VAL A 162 2.94 -2.09 1.34
N THR A 163 3.31 -0.86 1.09
CA THR A 163 4.53 -0.47 0.38
C THR A 163 5.52 0.10 1.39
N THR A 164 6.77 -0.31 1.33
CA THR A 164 7.84 0.16 2.21
C THR A 164 8.81 1.05 1.45
N LEU A 165 9.07 2.23 2.01
CA LEU A 165 10.00 3.22 1.46
C LEU A 165 11.21 3.39 2.37
N TRP A 166 12.37 3.59 1.78
CA TRP A 166 13.53 4.15 2.47
C TRP A 166 13.41 5.66 2.45
N GLU A 167 13.17 6.25 3.61
CA GLU A 167 12.86 7.67 3.71
C GLU A 167 14.00 8.57 3.20
N VAL A 168 13.60 9.56 2.43
CA VAL A 168 14.45 10.66 1.94
C VAL A 168 13.78 11.98 2.31
N ASN A 169 14.53 12.89 2.95
CA ASN A 169 13.98 14.18 3.37
C ASN A 169 12.85 14.06 4.41
N GLY A 170 13.13 13.49 5.56
CA GLY A 170 12.19 13.47 6.69
C GLY A 170 12.53 14.55 7.74
N GLU A 171 11.94 14.43 8.90
CA GLU A 171 12.18 15.33 10.04
C GLU A 171 13.66 15.43 10.45
N LEU A 172 14.42 14.34 10.28
CA LEU A 172 15.83 14.28 10.69
C LEU A 172 16.78 14.87 9.62
N VAL A 173 16.38 14.89 8.36
CA VAL A 173 17.24 15.27 7.23
C VAL A 173 16.44 16.09 6.23
N SER A 174 16.65 17.41 6.22
CA SER A 174 15.94 18.34 5.32
C SER A 174 16.58 18.51 3.94
N SER A 175 17.73 17.86 3.68
CA SER A 175 18.53 18.08 2.47
C SER A 175 18.28 17.07 1.35
N ASN A 176 17.09 16.45 1.29
CA ASN A 176 16.75 15.41 0.30
C ASN A 176 17.76 14.23 0.25
N GLN A 177 18.36 13.90 1.37
CA GLN A 177 19.22 12.74 1.56
C GLN A 177 18.50 11.64 2.36
N PRO A 178 18.95 10.36 2.27
CA PRO A 178 18.36 9.28 3.07
C PRO A 178 18.49 9.55 4.57
N SER A 179 17.40 9.38 5.31
CA SER A 179 17.38 9.52 6.78
C SER A 179 17.81 8.25 7.53
N GLY A 180 17.84 7.11 6.84
CA GLY A 180 18.04 5.79 7.44
C GLY A 180 16.78 5.16 8.01
N ARG A 181 15.62 5.83 7.94
CA ARG A 181 14.33 5.29 8.39
C ARG A 181 13.58 4.60 7.25
N HIS A 182 12.80 3.58 7.61
CA HIS A 182 11.82 2.97 6.74
C HIS A 182 10.43 3.54 7.06
N VAL A 183 9.69 3.89 6.03
CA VAL A 183 8.29 4.32 6.13
C VAL A 183 7.43 3.27 5.45
N THR A 184 6.43 2.77 6.15
CA THR A 184 5.48 1.80 5.62
C THR A 184 4.15 2.50 5.36
N VAL A 185 3.66 2.43 4.13
CA VAL A 185 2.42 3.06 3.68
C VAL A 185 1.43 1.96 3.28
N PRO A 186 0.19 1.96 3.79
CA PRO A 186 -0.84 1.03 3.31
C PRO A 186 -1.11 1.22 1.82
N ASN A 187 -1.21 0.13 1.06
CA ASN A 187 -1.45 0.23 -0.38
C ASN A 187 -2.80 0.88 -0.74
N SER A 188 -3.77 0.88 0.19
CA SER A 188 -5.06 1.58 0.02
C SER A 188 -4.90 3.08 -0.27
N VAL A 189 -3.82 3.70 0.19
CA VAL A 189 -3.49 5.11 -0.03
C VAL A 189 -3.36 5.42 -1.53
N VAL A 190 -2.83 4.49 -2.31
CA VAL A 190 -2.64 4.64 -3.77
C VAL A 190 -3.96 4.86 -4.52
N LEU A 191 -5.09 4.39 -3.96
CA LEU A 191 -6.42 4.54 -4.56
C LEU A 191 -7.08 5.89 -4.26
N SER A 192 -6.57 6.65 -3.28
CA SER A 192 -7.25 7.83 -2.73
C SER A 192 -6.38 9.08 -2.67
N THR A 193 -5.05 8.98 -2.88
CA THR A 193 -4.14 10.12 -2.78
C THR A 193 -3.31 10.30 -4.03
N GLN A 194 -2.71 11.48 -4.17
CA GLN A 194 -1.76 11.76 -5.24
C GLN A 194 -0.43 11.06 -4.98
N ILE A 195 0.09 10.41 -6.00
CA ILE A 195 1.42 9.83 -6.03
C ILE A 195 2.28 10.66 -6.98
N THR A 196 3.43 11.10 -6.51
CA THR A 196 4.45 11.72 -7.36
C THR A 196 5.59 10.73 -7.55
N ASN A 197 5.76 10.22 -8.75
CA ASN A 197 6.92 9.41 -9.13
C ASN A 197 7.98 10.30 -9.77
N PHE A 198 9.19 10.32 -9.18
CA PHE A 198 10.32 11.11 -9.67
C PHE A 198 11.27 10.30 -10.57
N SER A 199 11.12 8.98 -10.63
CA SER A 199 12.06 8.06 -11.30
C SER A 199 11.34 7.10 -12.25
N HIS A 200 10.32 7.58 -12.98
CA HIS A 200 9.61 6.74 -13.93
C HIS A 200 10.58 6.16 -14.98
N ASP A 201 10.46 4.87 -15.29
CA ASP A 201 11.40 4.13 -16.14
C ASP A 201 11.61 4.76 -17.52
N ASP A 202 10.56 5.33 -18.11
CA ASP A 202 10.64 5.98 -19.42
C ASP A 202 11.51 7.23 -19.39
N PHE A 203 11.47 7.96 -18.26
CA PHE A 203 12.25 9.18 -18.08
C PHE A 203 12.74 9.35 -16.64
N PRO A 204 13.89 8.79 -16.25
CA PRO A 204 14.42 8.83 -14.89
C PRO A 204 15.15 10.14 -14.56
N TYR A 205 14.64 11.28 -15.03
CA TYR A 205 15.20 12.60 -14.79
C TYR A 205 14.11 13.57 -14.34
N VAL A 206 14.52 14.57 -13.57
CA VAL A 206 13.66 15.67 -13.13
C VAL A 206 14.35 17.01 -13.37
N TRP A 207 13.55 18.03 -13.69
CA TRP A 207 14.01 19.39 -13.69
C TRP A 207 14.22 19.88 -12.27
N ASN A 208 15.37 20.51 -12.02
CA ASN A 208 15.70 21.08 -10.72
C ASN A 208 16.23 22.51 -10.91
N GLU A 209 16.23 23.29 -9.84
CA GLU A 209 16.69 24.66 -9.84
C GLU A 209 17.67 24.94 -8.69
N VAL A 210 18.70 25.74 -8.99
CA VAL A 210 19.59 26.38 -8.04
C VAL A 210 19.26 27.87 -8.03
N GLU A 211 18.94 28.40 -6.86
CA GLU A 211 18.59 29.80 -6.66
C GLU A 211 19.75 30.54 -6.00
N VAL A 212 20.18 31.63 -6.59
CA VAL A 212 21.17 32.54 -5.99
C VAL A 212 20.62 33.96 -5.99
N GLN A 213 20.65 34.58 -4.83
CA GLN A 213 20.22 35.96 -4.66
C GLN A 213 21.41 36.89 -4.87
N VAL A 214 21.24 37.93 -5.69
CA VAL A 214 22.23 38.96 -5.97
C VAL A 214 21.64 40.35 -5.77
N ALA A 215 22.48 41.34 -5.48
CA ALA A 215 22.05 42.71 -5.34
C ALA A 215 21.66 43.32 -6.70
N TYR A 216 20.88 44.41 -6.71
CA TYR A 216 20.44 45.08 -7.92
C TYR A 216 21.61 45.74 -8.71
N GLU A 217 22.72 45.99 -8.06
CA GLU A 217 23.95 46.54 -8.64
C GLU A 217 24.75 45.52 -9.45
N THR A 218 24.35 44.22 -9.36
CA THR A 218 25.02 43.14 -10.08
C THR A 218 24.80 43.23 -11.59
N ASP A 219 25.85 43.00 -12.35
CA ASP A 219 25.75 42.71 -13.79
C ASP A 219 25.04 41.35 -14.00
N LEU A 220 23.71 41.42 -14.21
CA LEU A 220 22.86 40.25 -14.30
C LEU A 220 23.18 39.37 -15.51
N GLU A 221 23.61 39.97 -16.62
CA GLU A 221 24.00 39.23 -17.82
C GLU A 221 25.26 38.39 -17.56
N PHE A 222 26.27 39.05 -16.98
CA PHE A 222 27.49 38.39 -16.56
C PHE A 222 27.24 37.29 -15.52
N ALA A 223 26.51 37.58 -14.46
CA ALA A 223 26.18 36.60 -13.41
C ALA A 223 25.44 35.40 -13.97
N SER A 224 24.44 35.61 -14.85
CA SER A 224 23.71 34.55 -15.54
C SER A 224 24.63 33.73 -16.45
N ALA A 225 25.56 34.34 -17.15
CA ALA A 225 26.55 33.64 -17.99
C ALA A 225 27.49 32.79 -17.13
N GLN A 226 27.95 33.26 -15.96
CA GLN A 226 28.77 32.47 -15.04
C GLN A 226 28.02 31.27 -14.46
N MET A 227 26.74 31.44 -14.11
CA MET A 227 25.91 30.33 -13.65
C MET A 227 25.73 29.26 -14.74
N ARG A 228 25.41 29.69 -15.98
CA ARG A 228 25.33 28.77 -17.12
C ARG A 228 26.64 28.02 -17.35
N ALA A 229 27.76 28.74 -17.40
CA ALA A 229 29.08 28.13 -17.61
C ALA A 229 29.47 27.13 -16.51
N ALA A 230 29.09 27.40 -15.24
CA ALA A 230 29.29 26.48 -14.14
C ALA A 230 28.50 25.17 -14.32
N ALA A 231 27.26 25.26 -14.80
CA ALA A 231 26.41 24.12 -15.04
C ALA A 231 26.77 23.33 -16.32
N GLU A 232 27.10 24.03 -17.40
CA GLU A 232 27.54 23.41 -18.66
C GLU A 232 28.82 22.60 -18.48
N GLY A 233 29.79 23.13 -17.76
CA GLY A 233 31.04 22.42 -17.46
C GLY A 233 30.89 21.18 -16.57
N PHE A 234 29.74 21.04 -15.92
CA PHE A 234 29.46 19.92 -15.01
C PHE A 234 28.42 18.94 -15.52
N LEU A 235 27.40 19.42 -16.22
CA LEU A 235 26.23 18.63 -16.63
C LEU A 235 25.98 18.63 -18.15
N GLY A 236 26.67 19.49 -18.92
CA GLY A 236 26.28 19.83 -20.29
C GLY A 236 26.00 18.61 -21.18
N ASP A 237 26.95 17.68 -21.28
CA ASP A 237 26.82 16.50 -22.15
C ASP A 237 25.77 15.49 -21.63
N GLU A 238 25.64 15.37 -20.31
CA GLU A 238 24.63 14.47 -19.70
C GLU A 238 23.23 15.03 -19.92
N MET A 239 23.08 16.34 -19.73
CA MET A 239 21.81 17.04 -19.91
C MET A 239 21.36 17.03 -21.37
N GLU A 240 22.24 17.30 -22.32
CA GLU A 240 21.92 17.31 -23.76
C GLU A 240 21.36 15.94 -24.21
N ARG A 241 22.03 14.85 -23.83
CA ARG A 241 21.56 13.49 -24.11
C ARG A 241 20.20 13.17 -23.44
N ALA A 242 20.02 13.59 -22.20
CA ALA A 242 18.78 13.36 -21.47
C ALA A 242 17.61 14.17 -22.06
N VAL A 243 17.86 15.43 -22.49
CA VAL A 243 16.83 16.27 -23.12
C VAL A 243 16.45 15.73 -24.49
N SER A 244 17.42 15.24 -25.29
CA SER A 244 17.12 14.59 -26.57
C SER A 244 16.13 13.43 -26.36
N ARG A 245 16.43 12.53 -25.42
CA ARG A 245 15.52 11.42 -25.07
C ARG A 245 14.15 11.92 -24.57
N TYR A 246 14.11 13.00 -23.80
CA TYR A 246 12.85 13.58 -23.33
C TYR A 246 12.00 14.13 -24.48
N ARG A 247 12.61 14.73 -25.50
CA ARG A 247 11.92 15.19 -26.70
C ARG A 247 11.32 14.03 -27.50
N ASP A 248 12.06 12.93 -27.61
CA ASP A 248 11.55 11.73 -28.30
C ASP A 248 10.29 11.19 -27.59
N LEU A 249 10.30 11.13 -26.25
CA LEU A 249 9.14 10.75 -25.45
C LEU A 249 7.98 11.74 -25.57
N LEU A 250 8.26 13.05 -25.57
CA LEU A 250 7.22 14.07 -25.76
C LEU A 250 6.57 13.98 -27.13
N ALA A 251 7.33 13.62 -28.18
CA ALA A 251 6.80 13.47 -29.53
C ALA A 251 5.79 12.32 -29.66
N GLU A 252 5.81 11.34 -28.74
CA GLU A 252 4.82 10.26 -28.66
C GLU A 252 3.54 10.69 -27.92
N THR A 253 3.54 11.86 -27.29
CA THR A 253 2.40 12.40 -26.55
C THR A 253 1.78 13.61 -27.27
N PRO A 254 0.50 13.94 -27.03
CA PRO A 254 -0.11 15.16 -27.56
C PRO A 254 0.32 16.43 -26.81
N VAL A 255 1.36 16.36 -25.99
CA VAL A 255 1.84 17.48 -25.17
C VAL A 255 2.96 18.23 -25.91
N GLU A 256 2.73 19.48 -26.22
CA GLU A 256 3.74 20.38 -26.81
C GLU A 256 4.44 21.15 -25.70
N LEU A 257 5.70 20.81 -25.42
CA LEU A 257 6.56 21.53 -24.45
C LEU A 257 7.87 21.92 -25.10
N GLU A 258 8.22 23.22 -25.01
CA GLU A 258 9.55 23.68 -25.33
C GLU A 258 10.51 23.37 -24.18
N VAL A 259 11.59 22.68 -24.47
CA VAL A 259 12.63 22.34 -23.51
C VAL A 259 14.01 22.77 -24.01
N ASN A 260 14.74 23.47 -23.16
CA ASN A 260 16.11 23.87 -23.45
C ASN A 260 17.05 22.67 -23.30
N GLU A 261 17.93 22.47 -24.31
CA GLU A 261 18.93 21.39 -24.29
C GLU A 261 20.05 21.64 -23.27
N ARG A 262 20.25 22.89 -22.90
CA ARG A 262 21.31 23.33 -22.00
C ARG A 262 20.75 24.05 -20.78
N PRO A 263 21.52 24.12 -19.69
CA PRO A 263 21.12 24.88 -18.50
C PRO A 263 20.73 26.32 -18.85
N SER A 264 19.62 26.77 -18.30
CA SER A 264 19.11 28.15 -18.52
C SER A 264 18.99 28.89 -17.20
N VAL A 265 19.13 30.20 -17.23
CA VAL A 265 18.97 31.06 -16.05
C VAL A 265 17.77 31.95 -16.25
N ASN A 266 16.85 31.91 -15.32
CA ASN A 266 15.70 32.80 -15.20
C ASN A 266 16.04 33.89 -14.18
N VAL A 267 15.69 35.11 -14.51
CA VAL A 267 15.91 36.28 -13.64
C VAL A 267 14.58 36.73 -13.06
N GLN A 268 14.46 36.75 -11.75
CA GLN A 268 13.28 37.21 -11.05
C GLN A 268 13.61 38.38 -10.12
N PRO A 269 13.13 39.60 -10.41
CA PRO A 269 13.28 40.71 -9.50
C PRO A 269 12.41 40.55 -8.26
N GLU A 270 12.96 40.80 -7.08
CA GLU A 270 12.29 40.83 -5.79
C GLU A 270 12.39 42.24 -5.18
N ASN A 271 11.79 42.51 -4.02
CA ASN A 271 11.74 43.85 -3.45
C ASN A 271 13.12 44.47 -3.15
N THR A 272 14.10 43.66 -2.73
CA THR A 272 15.41 44.12 -2.24
C THR A 272 16.61 43.43 -2.89
N PHE A 273 16.38 42.43 -3.72
CA PHE A 273 17.39 41.65 -4.43
C PHE A 273 16.82 41.08 -5.73
N VAL A 274 17.67 40.49 -6.53
CA VAL A 274 17.28 39.73 -7.72
C VAL A 274 17.61 38.27 -7.50
N THR A 275 16.65 37.38 -7.74
CA THR A 275 16.86 35.92 -7.70
C THR A 275 17.22 35.43 -9.09
N LEU A 276 18.37 34.78 -9.21
CA LEU A 276 18.81 34.07 -10.40
C LEU A 276 18.52 32.56 -10.18
N ARG A 277 17.71 31.98 -11.07
CA ARG A 277 17.31 30.57 -11.02
C ARG A 277 17.93 29.80 -12.17
N LEU A 278 18.95 29.02 -11.86
CA LEU A 278 19.57 28.12 -12.82
C LEU A 278 18.74 26.83 -12.90
N ARG A 279 18.10 26.60 -14.04
CA ARG A 279 17.32 25.41 -14.32
C ARG A 279 18.16 24.37 -15.06
N TYR A 280 18.14 23.13 -14.59
CA TYR A 280 18.90 22.02 -15.15
C TYR A 280 18.16 20.68 -14.96
N LEU A 281 18.55 19.68 -15.73
CA LEU A 281 18.00 18.32 -15.68
C LEU A 281 18.95 17.40 -14.92
N VAL A 282 18.41 16.54 -14.02
CA VAL A 282 19.22 15.67 -13.19
C VAL A 282 18.44 14.41 -12.76
N SER A 283 19.15 13.30 -12.52
CA SER A 283 18.55 12.13 -11.89
C SER A 283 18.10 12.46 -10.45
N PRO A 284 16.87 12.07 -10.04
CA PRO A 284 16.31 12.37 -8.72
C PRO A 284 17.19 11.94 -7.55
N LYS A 285 17.87 10.79 -7.70
CA LYS A 285 18.77 10.24 -6.66
C LYS A 285 20.07 11.02 -6.51
N ARG A 286 20.49 11.76 -7.55
CA ARG A 286 21.70 12.61 -7.55
C ARG A 286 21.40 14.08 -7.34
N GLY A 287 20.12 14.47 -7.32
CA GLY A 287 19.68 15.87 -7.34
C GLY A 287 20.32 16.75 -6.26
N GLN A 288 20.39 16.27 -5.02
CA GLN A 288 20.96 17.06 -3.92
C GLN A 288 22.48 17.23 -4.04
N ARG A 289 23.19 16.15 -4.41
CA ARG A 289 24.64 16.22 -4.62
C ARG A 289 24.99 17.18 -5.76
N THR A 290 24.26 17.10 -6.85
CA THR A 290 24.40 18.00 -8.00
C THR A 290 24.12 19.45 -7.62
N LYS A 291 23.05 19.70 -6.83
CA LYS A 291 22.69 21.02 -6.34
C LYS A 291 23.81 21.65 -5.51
N ASN A 292 24.39 20.89 -4.58
CA ASN A 292 25.50 21.35 -3.75
C ASN A 292 26.75 21.67 -4.57
N GLU A 293 27.10 20.83 -5.52
CA GLU A 293 28.24 21.06 -6.41
C GLU A 293 28.07 22.32 -7.27
N LEU A 294 26.86 22.54 -7.80
CA LEU A 294 26.53 23.74 -8.56
C LEU A 294 26.64 25.00 -7.69
N TYR A 295 26.14 24.97 -6.45
CA TYR A 295 26.29 26.09 -5.53
C TYR A 295 27.76 26.43 -5.29
N GLN A 296 28.61 25.45 -5.02
CA GLN A 296 30.04 25.68 -4.79
C GLN A 296 30.71 26.31 -5.99
N ARG A 297 30.45 25.79 -7.19
CA ARG A 297 31.02 26.32 -8.46
C ARG A 297 30.53 27.72 -8.77
N ILE A 298 29.25 27.99 -8.57
CA ILE A 298 28.65 29.31 -8.84
C ILE A 298 29.23 30.36 -7.86
N ILE A 299 29.23 30.04 -6.56
CA ILE A 299 29.73 30.95 -5.52
C ILE A 299 31.23 31.26 -5.74
N ALA A 300 32.03 30.23 -6.07
CA ALA A 300 33.46 30.46 -6.39
C ALA A 300 33.62 31.45 -7.55
N ARG A 301 32.90 31.24 -8.67
CA ARG A 301 32.95 32.15 -9.82
C ARG A 301 32.47 33.56 -9.51
N PHE A 302 31.47 33.70 -8.65
CA PHE A 302 30.96 35.00 -8.24
C PHE A 302 31.99 35.74 -7.35
N ASN A 303 32.65 35.02 -6.45
CA ASN A 303 33.68 35.58 -5.57
C ASN A 303 34.97 36.02 -6.34
N ASP A 304 35.22 35.37 -7.50
CA ASP A 304 36.34 35.78 -8.36
C ASP A 304 36.11 37.16 -9.08
N HIS A 305 34.83 37.62 -9.06
CA HIS A 305 34.43 38.87 -9.75
C HIS A 305 33.56 39.78 -8.85
N PRO A 306 34.10 40.24 -7.71
CA PRO A 306 33.35 41.05 -6.73
C PRO A 306 33.01 42.46 -7.26
N ASP A 307 33.66 42.87 -8.32
CA ASP A 307 33.39 44.12 -9.04
C ASP A 307 32.14 44.05 -9.92
N ARG A 308 31.71 42.87 -10.31
CA ARG A 308 30.55 42.66 -11.20
C ARG A 308 29.38 41.96 -10.52
N VAL A 309 29.62 41.22 -9.47
CA VAL A 309 28.57 40.45 -8.74
C VAL A 309 28.59 40.86 -7.26
N ALA A 310 27.51 41.45 -6.81
CA ALA A 310 27.32 41.85 -5.42
C ALA A 310 26.23 40.97 -4.78
N PHE A 311 26.46 40.49 -3.56
CA PHE A 311 25.45 39.80 -2.78
C PHE A 311 24.58 40.81 -2.01
N PRO A 312 23.28 40.50 -1.78
CA PRO A 312 22.41 41.42 -1.08
C PRO A 312 22.88 41.58 0.38
N VAL A 313 23.09 42.83 0.80
CA VAL A 313 23.46 43.16 2.17
C VAL A 313 22.19 43.20 3.01
N GLY A 314 22.08 42.31 4.00
CA GLY A 314 20.97 42.35 4.95
C GLY A 314 20.97 43.65 5.72
N ARG A 315 20.05 44.57 5.42
CA ARG A 315 19.82 45.75 6.27
C ARG A 315 19.09 45.29 7.53
N ASN A 316 19.85 44.99 8.58
CA ASN A 316 19.28 44.97 9.93
C ASN A 316 18.85 46.40 10.26
N ARG A 317 17.54 46.65 10.20
CA ARG A 317 16.93 47.86 10.82
C ARG A 317 16.51 47.51 12.23
#